data_7173b4cf2286323054d0b2e5dbcb6cd4
#
_entry.id   7173b4cf2286323054d0b2e5dbcb6cd4
#
_cell.length_a   1.000
_cell.length_b   1.000
_cell.length_c   1.000
_cell.angle_alpha   90.00
_cell.angle_beta   90.00
_cell.angle_gamma   90.00
#
_symmetry.space_group_name_H-M   'P 1'
#
loop_
_entity.id
_entity.type
_entity.pdbx_description
1 polymer ?
#
loop_
_entity_poly.entity_id
_entity_poly.type
_entity_poly.pdbx_seq_one_letter_code
_entity_poly.pdbx_strand_id
1 'polypeptide(L)'
;SYLIYVRQSAMPLNQFTQQVNFLLSALSGAERIFDMMDEKPEIDEGSVTLCNAVKNADGSLTECSQYTGVWKVPAELNTYWNSDSYKEKVKSQPIDKNMDKAAANDGTYLVELRGDVRFKNVVFGYVPGKTILNDVTLYAKPGQKIAFVGSTGAGKTTIINLINRFYDIQSGTITYDGIDIKDIKKDDLRKSLA
;
A
#
# COMPACT_ATOMS: atom_id res chain seq x y z
N SER A 1 7.65 -70.78 -16.39
CA SER A 1 7.01 -69.90 -17.35
C SER A 1 5.94 -68.99 -16.72
N TYR A 2 5.10 -69.51 -15.79
CA TYR A 2 3.99 -68.74 -15.17
C TYR A 2 4.48 -67.48 -14.38
N LEU A 3 5.56 -67.62 -13.61
CA LEU A 3 6.15 -66.53 -12.84
C LEU A 3 6.63 -65.33 -13.69
N ILE A 4 7.04 -65.61 -14.93
CA ILE A 4 7.49 -64.58 -15.86
C ILE A 4 6.30 -63.72 -16.32
N TYR A 5 5.17 -64.33 -16.61
CA TYR A 5 3.95 -63.62 -17.02
C TYR A 5 3.35 -62.79 -15.90
N VAL A 6 3.36 -63.28 -14.66
CA VAL A 6 2.92 -62.56 -13.49
C VAL A 6 3.80 -61.29 -13.27
N ARG A 7 5.11 -61.44 -13.40
CA ARG A 7 6.05 -60.30 -13.29
C ARG A 7 5.88 -59.27 -14.41
N GLN A 8 5.69 -59.73 -15.65
CA GLN A 8 5.44 -58.85 -16.78
C GLN A 8 4.12 -58.09 -16.66
N SER A 9 3.07 -58.66 -16.06
CA SER A 9 1.79 -57.99 -15.83
C SER A 9 1.85 -57.02 -14.66
N ALA A 10 2.73 -57.21 -13.68
CA ALA A 10 2.87 -56.28 -12.53
C ALA A 10 3.61 -54.99 -12.88
N MET A 11 4.52 -55.01 -13.87
CA MET A 11 5.27 -53.81 -14.28
C MET A 11 4.38 -52.66 -14.79
N PRO A 12 3.44 -52.90 -15.73
CA PRO A 12 2.54 -51.82 -16.20
C PRO A 12 1.66 -51.27 -15.11
N LEU A 13 1.22 -52.07 -14.15
CA LEU A 13 0.41 -51.62 -13.02
C LEU A 13 1.18 -50.65 -12.10
N ASN A 14 2.44 -50.97 -11.81
CA ASN A 14 3.29 -50.07 -11.04
C ASN A 14 3.56 -48.75 -11.76
N GLN A 15 3.81 -48.79 -13.07
CA GLN A 15 3.99 -47.59 -13.89
C GLN A 15 2.71 -46.73 -13.90
N PHE A 16 1.55 -47.35 -14.04
CA PHE A 16 0.27 -46.64 -13.99
C PHE A 16 0.05 -45.96 -12.65
N THR A 17 0.32 -46.64 -11.55
CA THR A 17 0.21 -46.10 -10.19
C THR A 17 1.15 -44.89 -10.01
N GLN A 18 2.38 -44.97 -10.52
CA GLN A 18 3.32 -43.85 -10.47
C GLN A 18 2.83 -42.65 -11.29
N GLN A 19 2.27 -42.89 -12.47
CA GLN A 19 1.70 -41.81 -13.30
C GLN A 19 0.47 -41.16 -12.65
N VAL A 20 -0.40 -41.94 -12.02
CA VAL A 20 -1.54 -41.40 -11.26
C VAL A 20 -1.07 -40.53 -10.09
N ASN A 21 -0.08 -40.98 -9.33
CA ASN A 21 0.49 -40.18 -8.24
C ASN A 21 1.13 -38.88 -8.74
N PHE A 22 1.82 -38.90 -9.88
CA PHE A 22 2.36 -37.72 -10.50
C PHE A 22 1.25 -36.75 -10.94
N LEU A 23 0.19 -37.26 -11.55
CA LEU A 23 -0.99 -36.46 -11.93
C LEU A 23 -1.67 -35.82 -10.72
N LEU A 24 -1.86 -36.58 -9.63
CA LEU A 24 -2.45 -36.04 -8.38
C LEU A 24 -1.58 -34.95 -7.78
N SER A 25 -0.26 -35.13 -7.79
CA SER A 25 0.67 -34.10 -7.31
C SER A 25 0.64 -32.84 -8.19
N ALA A 26 0.58 -33.00 -9.51
CA ALA A 26 0.45 -31.89 -10.46
C ALA A 26 -0.88 -31.14 -10.31
N LEU A 27 -1.99 -31.87 -10.12
CA LEU A 27 -3.31 -31.30 -9.86
C LEU A 27 -3.34 -30.49 -8.56
N SER A 28 -2.76 -31.01 -7.48
CA SER A 28 -2.66 -30.27 -6.21
C SER A 28 -1.81 -29.00 -6.33
N GLY A 29 -0.77 -29.02 -7.16
CA GLY A 29 0.01 -27.82 -7.48
C GLY A 29 -0.80 -26.80 -8.31
N ALA A 30 -1.55 -27.30 -9.29
CA ALA A 30 -2.40 -26.47 -10.14
C ALA A 30 -3.54 -25.82 -9.34
N GLU A 31 -4.19 -26.55 -8.44
CA GLU A 31 -5.23 -26.04 -7.54
C GLU A 31 -4.75 -24.81 -6.77
N ARG A 32 -3.58 -24.88 -6.15
CA ARG A 32 -3.00 -23.73 -5.43
C ARG A 32 -2.73 -22.52 -6.32
N ILE A 33 -2.35 -22.76 -7.58
CA ILE A 33 -2.12 -21.69 -8.54
C ILE A 33 -3.46 -21.05 -8.92
N PHE A 34 -4.49 -21.85 -9.18
CA PHE A 34 -5.82 -21.35 -9.50
C PHE A 34 -6.46 -20.63 -8.33
N ASP A 35 -6.33 -21.15 -7.10
CA ASP A 35 -6.79 -20.46 -5.89
C ASP A 35 -6.15 -19.06 -5.76
N MET A 36 -4.85 -18.95 -6.07
CA MET A 36 -4.16 -17.67 -6.05
C MET A 36 -4.59 -16.74 -7.20
N MET A 37 -4.91 -17.29 -8.37
CA MET A 37 -5.40 -16.51 -9.51
C MET A 37 -6.85 -16.02 -9.32
N ASP A 38 -7.66 -16.78 -8.56
CA ASP A 38 -9.05 -16.45 -8.26
C ASP A 38 -9.18 -15.50 -7.04
N GLU A 39 -8.07 -15.20 -6.34
CA GLU A 39 -8.06 -14.19 -5.29
C GLU A 39 -8.52 -12.84 -5.85
N LYS A 40 -9.44 -12.22 -5.12
CA LYS A 40 -9.97 -10.92 -5.51
C LYS A 40 -8.86 -9.87 -5.45
N PRO A 41 -8.75 -9.01 -6.48
CA PRO A 41 -7.79 -7.92 -6.45
C PRO A 41 -8.06 -7.00 -5.26
N GLU A 42 -7.00 -6.41 -4.75
CA GLU A 42 -7.07 -5.44 -3.67
C GLU A 42 -7.96 -4.25 -4.07
N ILE A 43 -8.91 -3.89 -3.21
CA ILE A 43 -9.75 -2.71 -3.43
C ILE A 43 -8.88 -1.47 -3.25
N ASP A 44 -8.87 -0.61 -4.27
CA ASP A 44 -8.17 0.67 -4.25
C ASP A 44 -9.12 1.79 -4.71
N GLU A 45 -9.57 2.57 -3.76
CA GLU A 45 -10.45 3.74 -3.97
C GLU A 45 -9.66 5.04 -4.06
N GLY A 46 -8.33 4.98 -4.03
CA GLY A 46 -7.47 6.16 -4.12
C GLY A 46 -7.60 6.87 -5.47
N SER A 47 -7.65 8.19 -5.46
CA SER A 47 -7.74 9.04 -6.65
C SER A 47 -6.48 9.87 -6.88
N VAL A 48 -5.64 10.05 -5.86
CA VAL A 48 -4.36 10.74 -5.95
C VAL A 48 -3.33 9.83 -6.59
N THR A 49 -2.65 10.33 -7.62
CA THR A 49 -1.65 9.58 -8.38
C THR A 49 -0.27 10.21 -8.25
N LEU A 50 0.77 9.39 -8.43
CA LEU A 50 2.14 9.86 -8.52
C LEU A 50 2.44 10.26 -9.96
N CYS A 51 2.92 11.47 -10.18
CA CYS A 51 3.37 11.95 -11.48
C CYS A 51 4.75 12.61 -11.37
N ASN A 52 5.28 13.07 -12.49
CA ASN A 52 6.53 13.79 -12.54
C ASN A 52 6.26 15.25 -12.95
N ALA A 53 6.83 16.20 -12.23
CA ALA A 53 6.69 17.62 -12.54
C ALA A 53 7.99 18.37 -12.24
N VAL A 54 8.26 19.41 -13.02
CA VAL A 54 9.36 20.34 -12.81
C VAL A 54 8.84 21.65 -12.22
N LYS A 55 9.56 22.17 -11.26
CA LYS A 55 9.30 23.48 -10.69
C LYS A 55 9.85 24.56 -11.60
N ASN A 56 8.97 25.44 -12.06
CA ASN A 56 9.30 26.60 -12.87
C ASN A 56 9.92 27.73 -12.02
N ALA A 57 10.51 28.73 -12.67
CA ALA A 57 11.10 29.88 -12.00
C ALA A 57 10.06 30.75 -11.22
N ASP A 58 8.80 30.69 -11.61
CA ASP A 58 7.67 31.35 -10.95
C ASP A 58 7.09 30.58 -9.76
N GLY A 59 7.66 29.37 -9.46
CA GLY A 59 7.19 28.48 -8.39
C GLY A 59 6.07 27.53 -8.80
N SER A 60 5.54 27.63 -10.02
CA SER A 60 4.57 26.68 -10.56
C SER A 60 5.21 25.33 -10.89
N LEU A 61 4.40 24.24 -10.89
CA LEU A 61 4.83 22.90 -11.27
C LEU A 61 4.18 22.54 -12.60
N THR A 62 5.00 22.06 -13.55
CA THR A 62 4.53 21.57 -14.85
C THR A 62 4.91 20.10 -15.01
N GLU A 63 3.96 19.24 -15.43
CA GLU A 63 4.22 17.84 -15.68
C GLU A 63 5.36 17.66 -16.72
N CYS A 64 6.25 16.71 -16.47
CA CYS A 64 7.40 16.41 -17.31
C CYS A 64 7.65 14.90 -17.39
N SER A 65 8.55 14.49 -18.28
CA SER A 65 8.97 13.10 -18.43
C SER A 65 10.12 12.69 -17.49
N GLN A 66 10.69 13.64 -16.75
CA GLN A 66 11.81 13.41 -15.84
C GLN A 66 11.29 12.96 -14.48
N TYR A 67 11.89 11.91 -13.90
CA TYR A 67 11.45 11.41 -12.59
C TYR A 67 11.75 12.42 -11.49
N THR A 68 10.72 13.04 -10.95
CA THR A 68 10.83 14.06 -9.89
C THR A 68 9.93 13.79 -8.69
N GLY A 69 8.92 12.92 -8.84
CA GLY A 69 7.99 12.51 -7.78
C GLY A 69 7.12 13.67 -7.28
N VAL A 70 5.90 13.76 -7.78
CA VAL A 70 4.90 14.75 -7.37
C VAL A 70 3.54 14.08 -7.27
N TRP A 71 2.77 14.44 -6.24
CA TRP A 71 1.39 13.99 -6.08
C TRP A 71 0.45 14.83 -6.96
N LYS A 72 -0.27 14.18 -7.86
CA LYS A 72 -1.35 14.77 -8.64
C LYS A 72 -2.67 14.54 -7.92
N VAL A 73 -3.25 15.62 -7.43
CA VAL A 73 -4.46 15.61 -6.61
C VAL A 73 -5.63 16.13 -7.42
N PRO A 74 -6.70 15.34 -7.60
CA PRO A 74 -7.91 15.77 -8.29
C PRO A 74 -8.55 17.02 -7.65
N ALA A 75 -9.16 17.86 -8.48
CA ALA A 75 -9.82 19.10 -8.05
C ALA A 75 -10.93 18.86 -6.99
N GLU A 76 -11.61 17.73 -7.07
CA GLU A 76 -12.67 17.32 -6.15
C GLU A 76 -12.18 17.15 -4.72
N LEU A 77 -11.00 16.56 -4.53
CA LEU A 77 -10.37 16.41 -3.21
C LEU A 77 -9.90 17.74 -2.63
N ASN A 78 -9.59 18.73 -3.48
CA ASN A 78 -9.21 20.05 -3.00
C ASN A 78 -10.37 20.76 -2.28
N THR A 79 -11.60 20.58 -2.71
CA THR A 79 -12.80 21.09 -2.03
C THR A 79 -12.92 20.48 -0.63
N TYR A 80 -12.65 19.18 -0.50
CA TYR A 80 -12.63 18.49 0.77
C TYR A 80 -11.50 19.01 1.69
N TRP A 81 -10.29 19.23 1.17
CA TRP A 81 -9.15 19.74 1.97
C TRP A 81 -9.30 21.19 2.41
N ASN A 82 -10.03 21.99 1.64
CA ASN A 82 -10.36 23.35 2.01
C ASN A 82 -11.59 23.43 2.93
N SER A 83 -12.30 22.32 3.14
CA SER A 83 -13.43 22.28 4.06
C SER A 83 -12.99 22.49 5.50
N ASP A 84 -13.83 23.15 6.30
CA ASP A 84 -13.54 23.41 7.70
C ASP A 84 -13.41 22.11 8.51
N SER A 85 -14.13 21.05 8.12
CA SER A 85 -14.03 19.73 8.74
C SER A 85 -12.67 19.05 8.52
N TYR A 86 -12.03 19.25 7.35
CA TYR A 86 -10.67 18.74 7.12
C TYR A 86 -9.65 19.59 7.86
N LYS A 87 -9.78 20.91 7.80
CA LYS A 87 -8.94 21.85 8.55
C LYS A 87 -8.99 21.57 10.04
N GLU A 88 -10.13 21.20 10.58
CA GLU A 88 -10.29 20.86 11.99
C GLU A 88 -9.65 19.52 12.37
N LYS A 89 -9.77 18.50 11.51
CA LYS A 89 -9.04 17.24 11.66
C LYS A 89 -7.52 17.44 11.63
N VAL A 90 -7.03 18.42 10.89
CA VAL A 90 -5.60 18.69 10.67
C VAL A 90 -5.07 19.82 11.57
N LYS A 91 -5.92 20.68 12.17
CA LYS A 91 -5.55 21.82 13.03
C LYS A 91 -4.67 21.47 14.24
N SER A 92 -4.62 20.23 14.67
CA SER A 92 -3.78 19.81 15.78
C SER A 92 -2.35 19.38 15.36
N GLN A 93 -2.02 19.49 14.08
CA GLN A 93 -0.64 19.29 13.59
C GLN A 93 -0.24 20.55 12.81
N PRO A 94 0.93 21.13 13.05
CA PRO A 94 1.46 22.17 12.19
C PRO A 94 1.75 21.53 10.82
N ILE A 95 0.77 21.57 9.92
CA ILE A 95 1.03 21.41 8.49
C ILE A 95 1.99 22.55 8.19
N ASP A 96 3.14 22.21 7.61
CA ASP A 96 4.06 23.19 7.12
C ASP A 96 3.28 24.10 6.17
N LYS A 97 3.12 25.38 6.53
CA LYS A 97 2.38 26.39 5.76
C LYS A 97 2.97 26.61 4.36
N ASN A 98 4.11 25.99 4.08
CA ASN A 98 4.85 26.01 2.85
C ASN A 98 4.62 24.74 1.99
N MET A 99 3.46 24.08 2.09
CA MET A 99 3.06 23.14 1.03
C MET A 99 2.86 23.97 -0.24
N ASP A 100 3.88 23.95 -1.10
CA ASP A 100 3.84 24.55 -2.43
C ASP A 100 2.78 23.80 -3.26
N LYS A 101 1.53 24.26 -3.15
CA LYS A 101 0.41 23.78 -3.96
C LYS A 101 0.44 24.59 -5.24
N ALA A 102 0.92 24.00 -6.32
CA ALA A 102 0.78 24.60 -7.63
C ALA A 102 -0.51 24.07 -8.26
N ALA A 103 -1.41 24.96 -8.66
CA ALA A 103 -2.56 24.60 -9.46
C ALA A 103 -2.11 24.26 -10.89
N ALA A 104 -2.47 23.10 -11.39
CA ALA A 104 -2.32 22.75 -12.80
C ALA A 104 -3.49 23.36 -13.61
N ASN A 105 -3.26 23.56 -14.92
CA ASN A 105 -4.24 24.17 -15.81
C ASN A 105 -5.57 23.41 -15.96
N ASP A 106 -5.62 22.15 -15.51
CA ASP A 106 -6.79 21.26 -15.56
C ASP A 106 -7.61 21.26 -14.25
N GLY A 107 -7.31 22.16 -13.31
CA GLY A 107 -7.95 22.22 -11.99
C GLY A 107 -7.42 21.20 -10.97
N THR A 108 -6.44 20.37 -11.33
CA THR A 108 -5.74 19.50 -10.40
C THR A 108 -4.68 20.28 -9.60
N TYR A 109 -4.24 19.72 -8.47
CA TYR A 109 -3.17 20.28 -7.66
C TYR A 109 -1.97 19.36 -7.69
N LEU A 110 -0.79 19.95 -7.80
CA LEU A 110 0.47 19.23 -7.71
C LEU A 110 1.10 19.51 -6.33
N VAL A 111 1.43 18.44 -5.62
CA VAL A 111 2.06 18.49 -4.29
C VAL A 111 3.39 17.77 -4.37
N GLU A 112 4.47 18.47 -4.01
CA GLU A 112 5.81 17.89 -4.04
C GLU A 112 5.94 16.70 -3.09
N LEU A 113 6.52 15.59 -3.57
CA LEU A 113 6.83 14.43 -2.77
C LEU A 113 8.03 14.75 -1.87
N ARG A 114 7.80 14.89 -0.57
CA ARG A 114 8.82 15.25 0.43
C ARG A 114 9.08 14.12 1.42
N GLY A 115 8.13 13.22 1.61
CA GLY A 115 8.21 12.13 2.57
C GLY A 115 7.84 12.53 3.99
N ASP A 116 6.93 13.49 4.17
CA ASP A 116 6.35 13.82 5.49
C ASP A 116 5.24 12.81 5.83
N VAL A 117 5.50 11.93 6.80
CA VAL A 117 4.53 10.92 7.25
C VAL A 117 4.04 11.26 8.64
N ARG A 118 2.72 11.23 8.84
CA ARG A 118 2.12 11.52 10.15
C ARG A 118 0.99 10.55 10.48
N PHE A 119 1.04 10.05 11.71
CA PHE A 119 -0.01 9.28 12.34
C PHE A 119 -0.67 10.15 13.39
N LYS A 120 -1.99 10.17 13.44
CA LYS A 120 -2.76 10.91 14.43
C LYS A 120 -3.85 10.02 15.02
N ASN A 121 -3.74 9.76 16.32
CA ASN A 121 -4.69 8.97 17.11
C ASN A 121 -5.06 7.64 16.43
N VAL A 122 -4.05 6.95 15.85
CA VAL A 122 -4.26 5.74 15.07
C VAL A 122 -4.55 4.57 15.99
N VAL A 123 -5.69 3.91 15.73
CA VAL A 123 -6.06 2.64 16.36
C VAL A 123 -6.14 1.57 15.29
N PHE A 124 -5.47 0.44 15.55
CA PHE A 124 -5.43 -0.66 14.61
C PHE A 124 -5.25 -2.03 15.29
N GLY A 125 -5.89 -3.05 14.73
CA GLY A 125 -5.71 -4.46 15.05
C GLY A 125 -6.04 -5.34 13.86
N TYR A 126 -5.30 -6.43 13.67
CA TYR A 126 -5.52 -7.38 12.55
C TYR A 126 -6.80 -8.21 12.71
N VAL A 127 -7.26 -8.38 13.95
CA VAL A 127 -8.47 -9.18 14.28
C VAL A 127 -9.40 -8.32 15.11
N PRO A 128 -10.71 -8.35 14.85
CA PRO A 128 -11.69 -7.66 15.67
C PRO A 128 -11.52 -7.97 17.17
N GLY A 129 -11.53 -6.93 18.00
CA GLY A 129 -11.35 -7.07 19.45
C GLY A 129 -9.91 -7.20 19.95
N LYS A 130 -8.91 -7.29 19.07
CA LYS A 130 -7.50 -7.32 19.46
C LYS A 130 -6.74 -6.12 18.89
N THR A 131 -6.71 -5.03 19.67
CA THR A 131 -5.97 -3.81 19.31
C THR A 131 -4.46 -4.01 19.48
N ILE A 132 -3.69 -3.62 18.47
CA ILE A 132 -2.22 -3.66 18.48
C ILE A 132 -1.65 -2.25 18.61
N LEU A 133 -2.22 -1.30 17.87
CA LEU A 133 -1.90 0.12 18.01
C LEU A 133 -3.09 0.81 18.66
N ASN A 134 -2.86 1.48 19.79
CA ASN A 134 -3.89 2.17 20.53
C ASN A 134 -3.51 3.65 20.67
N ASP A 135 -4.26 4.52 20.00
CA ASP A 135 -4.08 5.98 20.04
C ASP A 135 -2.64 6.45 19.67
N VAL A 136 -2.06 5.84 18.64
CA VAL A 136 -0.68 6.12 18.26
C VAL A 136 -0.60 7.41 17.47
N THR A 137 0.20 8.35 17.98
CA THR A 137 0.54 9.61 17.31
C THR A 137 2.05 9.69 17.12
N LEU A 138 2.50 9.80 15.86
CA LEU A 138 3.91 9.94 15.51
C LEU A 138 4.06 10.75 14.22
N TYR A 139 5.26 11.25 13.99
CA TYR A 139 5.57 11.96 12.75
C TYR A 139 7.01 11.69 12.30
N ALA A 140 7.20 11.68 11.00
CA ALA A 140 8.49 11.66 10.32
C ALA A 140 8.56 12.85 9.37
N LYS A 141 9.48 13.78 9.62
CA LYS A 141 9.70 14.93 8.75
C LYS A 141 10.49 14.53 7.50
N PRO A 142 10.40 15.29 6.40
CA PRO A 142 11.23 15.08 5.21
C PRO A 142 12.71 14.87 5.53
N GLY A 143 13.30 13.81 4.97
CA GLY A 143 14.71 13.45 5.20
C GLY A 143 15.05 12.91 6.59
N GLN A 144 14.10 12.80 7.50
CA GLN A 144 14.34 12.30 8.85
C GLN A 144 14.42 10.76 8.82
N LYS A 145 15.47 10.20 9.46
CA LYS A 145 15.58 8.76 9.71
C LYS A 145 14.97 8.43 11.06
N ILE A 146 13.99 7.53 11.08
CA ILE A 146 13.32 7.08 12.31
C ILE A 146 13.59 5.61 12.53
N ALA A 147 13.97 5.25 13.76
CA ALA A 147 14.13 3.87 14.19
C ALA A 147 13.06 3.52 15.23
N PHE A 148 12.28 2.47 14.96
CA PHE A 148 11.33 1.92 15.93
C PHE A 148 12.03 0.89 16.81
N VAL A 149 12.07 1.14 18.11
CA VAL A 149 12.67 0.25 19.11
C VAL A 149 11.59 -0.28 20.04
N GLY A 150 11.69 -1.53 20.45
CA GLY A 150 10.74 -2.17 21.35
C GLY A 150 10.78 -3.70 21.26
N SER A 151 10.12 -4.38 22.17
CA SER A 151 10.01 -5.84 22.22
C SER A 151 9.27 -6.41 20.98
N THR A 152 9.38 -7.72 20.79
CA THR A 152 8.59 -8.43 19.78
C THR A 152 7.10 -8.26 20.11
N GLY A 153 6.28 -7.95 19.09
CA GLY A 153 4.86 -7.68 19.29
C GLY A 153 4.49 -6.22 19.62
N ALA A 154 5.46 -5.32 19.81
CA ALA A 154 5.20 -3.90 20.13
C ALA A 154 4.62 -3.06 18.95
N GLY A 155 4.19 -3.68 17.85
CA GLY A 155 3.56 -2.98 16.74
C GLY A 155 4.50 -2.33 15.72
N LYS A 156 5.83 -2.53 15.80
CA LYS A 156 6.81 -1.93 14.86
C LYS A 156 6.53 -2.26 13.40
N THR A 157 6.39 -3.53 13.10
CA THR A 157 6.04 -4.01 11.75
C THR A 157 4.65 -3.56 11.32
N THR A 158 3.73 -3.45 12.27
CA THR A 158 2.38 -2.95 12.00
C THR A 158 2.39 -1.51 11.51
N ILE A 159 3.23 -0.64 12.08
CA ILE A 159 3.38 0.74 11.60
C ILE A 159 3.86 0.76 10.14
N ILE A 160 4.86 -0.05 9.79
CA ILE A 160 5.37 -0.17 8.41
C ILE A 160 4.26 -0.67 7.46
N ASN A 161 3.51 -1.70 7.88
CA ASN A 161 2.41 -2.25 7.09
C ASN A 161 1.31 -1.20 6.83
N LEU A 162 1.03 -0.34 7.81
CA LEU A 162 0.05 0.73 7.67
C LEU A 162 0.54 1.87 6.78
N ILE A 163 1.84 2.22 6.81
CA ILE A 163 2.42 3.21 5.88
C ILE A 163 2.29 2.74 4.44
N ASN A 164 2.53 1.44 4.18
CA ASN A 164 2.36 0.82 2.86
C ASN A 164 0.89 0.57 2.49
N ARG A 165 -0.04 0.89 3.39
CA ARG A 165 -1.47 0.66 3.23
C ARG A 165 -1.81 -0.79 2.83
N PHE A 166 -1.13 -1.77 3.45
CA PHE A 166 -1.52 -3.18 3.33
C PHE A 166 -2.78 -3.48 4.13
N TYR A 167 -3.12 -2.63 5.09
CA TYR A 167 -4.32 -2.68 5.91
C TYR A 167 -4.86 -1.28 6.12
N ASP A 168 -6.19 -1.15 6.22
CA ASP A 168 -6.84 0.10 6.59
C ASP A 168 -7.00 0.19 8.10
N ILE A 169 -6.85 1.41 8.65
CA ILE A 169 -6.95 1.69 10.07
C ILE A 169 -8.42 1.70 10.55
N GLN A 170 -8.64 1.35 11.80
CA GLN A 170 -9.96 1.36 12.44
C GLN A 170 -10.40 2.78 12.82
N SER A 171 -9.47 3.59 13.34
CA SER A 171 -9.70 5.01 13.62
C SER A 171 -8.42 5.81 13.58
N GLY A 172 -8.54 7.12 13.57
CA GLY A 172 -7.42 8.05 13.40
C GLY A 172 -7.19 8.44 11.95
N THR A 173 -6.01 8.99 11.67
CA THR A 173 -5.62 9.42 10.32
C THR A 173 -4.13 9.17 10.11
N ILE A 174 -3.78 8.71 8.91
CA ILE A 174 -2.38 8.62 8.46
C ILE A 174 -2.27 9.52 7.23
N THR A 175 -1.34 10.48 7.26
CA THR A 175 -1.09 11.36 6.12
C THR A 175 0.32 11.17 5.58
N TYR A 176 0.45 11.30 4.27
CA TYR A 176 1.71 11.35 3.55
C TYR A 176 1.76 12.65 2.72
N ASP A 177 2.73 13.50 3.02
CA ASP A 177 2.81 14.86 2.47
C ASP A 177 1.52 15.68 2.65
N GLY A 178 0.83 15.47 3.79
CA GLY A 178 -0.44 16.13 4.11
C GLY A 178 -1.67 15.54 3.42
N ILE A 179 -1.52 14.50 2.59
CA ILE A 179 -2.59 13.77 1.92
C ILE A 179 -2.96 12.56 2.78
N ASP A 180 -4.25 12.31 3.00
CA ASP A 180 -4.67 11.06 3.64
C ASP A 180 -4.25 9.88 2.75
N ILE A 181 -3.56 8.88 3.31
CA ILE A 181 -3.11 7.72 2.53
C ILE A 181 -4.27 6.94 1.89
N LYS A 182 -5.49 7.10 2.39
CA LYS A 182 -6.69 6.50 1.79
C LYS A 182 -7.05 7.12 0.44
N ASP A 183 -6.70 8.40 0.25
CA ASP A 183 -6.95 9.12 -0.99
C ASP A 183 -5.88 8.83 -2.05
N ILE A 184 -4.73 8.27 -1.67
CA ILE A 184 -3.63 7.95 -2.59
C ILE A 184 -3.82 6.55 -3.16
N LYS A 185 -3.61 6.38 -4.47
CA LYS A 185 -3.58 5.04 -5.10
C LYS A 185 -2.50 4.18 -4.45
N LYS A 186 -2.85 2.96 -4.06
CA LYS A 186 -1.97 2.04 -3.33
C LYS A 186 -0.68 1.74 -4.09
N ASP A 187 -0.78 1.52 -5.41
CA ASP A 187 0.39 1.27 -6.24
C ASP A 187 1.35 2.47 -6.27
N ASP A 188 0.80 3.68 -6.39
CA ASP A 188 1.59 4.91 -6.44
C ASP A 188 2.17 5.28 -5.07
N LEU A 189 1.44 5.04 -3.99
CA LEU A 189 1.95 5.14 -2.62
C LEU A 189 3.18 4.23 -2.43
N ARG A 190 3.04 2.95 -2.80
CA ARG A 190 4.12 1.96 -2.65
C ARG A 190 5.33 2.28 -3.52
N LYS A 191 5.13 2.78 -4.75
CA LYS A 191 6.23 3.26 -5.61
C LYS A 191 6.99 4.43 -5.01
N SER A 192 6.31 5.31 -4.28
CA SER A 192 6.95 6.47 -3.63
C SER A 192 7.77 6.12 -2.40
N LEU A 193 7.54 4.93 -1.80
CA LEU A 193 8.23 4.43 -0.62
C LEU A 193 9.40 3.49 -0.95
N ALA A 194 9.60 3.14 -2.23
CA ALA A 194 10.60 2.18 -2.74
C ALA A 194 11.99 2.80 -2.90
#